data_5057b8dd39b641d9ffb317ab2fdedaf5
#
_entry.id   5057b8dd39b641d9ffb317ab2fdedaf5
#
_cell.length_a   1.000
_cell.length_b   1.000
_cell.length_c   1.000
_cell.angle_alpha   90.00
_cell.angle_beta   90.00
_cell.angle_gamma   90.00
#
_symmetry.space_group_name_H-M   'P 1'
#
loop_
_entity.id
_entity.type
_entity.pdbx_description
1 polymer ?
#
loop_
_entity_poly.entity_id
_entity_poly.type
_entity_poly.pdbx_seq_one_letter_code
_entity_poly.pdbx_strand_id
1 'polypeptide(L)'
;MQTEPSGVDAPAVGPPAAGAVYDAKALRPYHRRVWLWVVAVLVVVAVSAAVVFLAMPKSRRSADGTTVLGFAVGGRTEQAVRKIVEGRVAQRAGQPVQVTAEGETFAVTPADAGVRLDSAATVTAVMAATATGTAIQPVITVAEKTLEAKLGEHRKAATAPVVKLAEPAEGVLDAKLDTSFKASTRGVTVRTPGQDGWKVDAEPAAVAFVQAVQAGRAEVAAPVVAVPAGAVADQLIGTFTTYHGCCAARVTNIHRMAQLINGSVIKPGAVFSLDKTAGQRTTAKGFVAAPAIVEGELEDQIGGGVSQFSTTLFNAAWFSGLPVLEHQPHSKYISRYPPGREATLDWGAIDQRIKNDTDAPVVIRASYTGTSLTVALYGHTGDRKVVSSTGPRHPTGAEGGFSISVTRKVYAGSKVTGTDTLHWTYTGLD
;
A
#
# COMPACT_ATOMS: atom_id res chain seq x y z
N MET A 1 -51.42 -9.15 -28.54
CA MET A 1 -51.58 -10.59 -28.27
C MET A 1 -50.20 -11.02 -27.81
N GLN A 2 -49.88 -10.81 -26.51
CA GLN A 2 -49.85 -11.79 -25.44
C GLN A 2 -49.16 -13.09 -25.88
N THR A 3 -47.98 -13.39 -25.35
CA THR A 3 -47.75 -14.12 -24.13
C THR A 3 -46.24 -14.16 -23.78
N GLU A 4 -45.92 -13.79 -22.58
CA GLU A 4 -44.70 -14.29 -21.90
C GLU A 4 -44.78 -15.81 -21.63
N PRO A 5 -43.65 -16.44 -21.41
CA PRO A 5 -43.53 -17.26 -20.20
C PRO A 5 -42.23 -17.11 -19.44
N SER A 6 -42.43 -16.95 -18.13
CA SER A 6 -41.85 -17.64 -16.97
C SER A 6 -40.36 -17.99 -16.95
N GLY A 7 -39.69 -17.36 -16.04
CA GLY A 7 -38.83 -17.77 -14.93
C GLY A 7 -38.03 -19.07 -15.04
N VAL A 8 -36.70 -18.93 -14.96
CA VAL A 8 -35.80 -19.99 -14.49
C VAL A 8 -34.91 -19.40 -13.43
N ASP A 9 -34.99 -19.96 -12.25
CA ASP A 9 -34.19 -19.65 -11.07
C ASP A 9 -32.70 -19.75 -11.34
N ALA A 10 -31.95 -18.69 -11.00
CA ALA A 10 -30.51 -18.74 -10.89
C ALA A 10 -30.13 -19.29 -9.49
N PRO A 11 -29.22 -20.25 -9.37
CA PRO A 11 -28.78 -20.74 -8.08
C PRO A 11 -27.96 -19.66 -7.37
N ALA A 12 -28.24 -19.52 -6.09
CA ALA A 12 -27.53 -18.66 -5.17
C ALA A 12 -26.04 -19.02 -5.13
N VAL A 13 -25.19 -18.09 -5.51
CA VAL A 13 -23.75 -18.17 -5.30
C VAL A 13 -23.50 -17.85 -3.83
N GLY A 14 -23.05 -18.85 -3.07
CA GLY A 14 -22.54 -18.69 -1.71
C GLY A 14 -21.34 -17.75 -1.67
N PRO A 15 -21.08 -17.09 -0.53
CA PRO A 15 -19.97 -16.17 -0.42
C PRO A 15 -18.64 -16.91 -0.53
N PRO A 16 -17.60 -16.29 -1.14
CA PRO A 16 -16.27 -16.90 -1.20
C PRO A 16 -15.66 -17.02 0.19
N ALA A 17 -14.98 -18.12 0.43
CA ALA A 17 -14.27 -18.46 1.65
C ALA A 17 -13.30 -17.32 2.05
N ALA A 18 -13.36 -16.96 3.33
CA ALA A 18 -12.54 -15.95 3.97
C ALA A 18 -11.04 -16.22 3.73
N GLY A 19 -10.42 -15.31 3.02
CA GLY A 19 -8.97 -15.17 2.99
C GLY A 19 -8.45 -14.76 4.36
N ALA A 20 -7.27 -15.23 4.70
CA ALA A 20 -6.59 -15.09 5.98
C ALA A 20 -6.70 -13.66 6.52
N VAL A 21 -7.41 -13.52 7.61
CA VAL A 21 -7.47 -12.31 8.40
C VAL A 21 -6.13 -12.19 9.12
N TYR A 22 -5.30 -11.23 8.72
CA TYR A 22 -4.21 -10.76 9.57
C TYR A 22 -4.82 -10.25 10.87
N ASP A 23 -4.49 -10.91 11.96
CA ASP A 23 -4.94 -10.57 13.30
C ASP A 23 -4.38 -9.20 13.73
N ALA A 24 -5.12 -8.14 13.39
CA ALA A 24 -4.85 -6.77 13.84
C ALA A 24 -5.16 -6.57 15.34
N LYS A 25 -5.30 -7.64 16.13
CA LYS A 25 -5.64 -7.59 17.57
C LYS A 25 -4.43 -7.39 18.49
N ALA A 26 -3.19 -7.29 17.99
CA ALA A 26 -2.03 -7.13 18.84
C ALA A 26 -1.70 -5.69 19.28
N LEU A 27 -2.37 -4.67 18.72
CA LEU A 27 -2.26 -3.28 19.19
C LEU A 27 -3.60 -2.82 19.74
N ARG A 28 -3.97 -3.35 20.92
CA ARG A 28 -5.11 -2.79 21.66
C ARG A 28 -4.81 -1.36 22.08
N PRO A 29 -5.76 -0.45 21.91
CA PRO A 29 -5.60 0.97 22.19
C PRO A 29 -5.49 1.20 23.69
N TYR A 30 -4.27 1.29 24.20
CA TYR A 30 -4.01 1.84 25.55
C TYR A 30 -4.58 3.25 25.66
N HIS A 31 -4.60 3.99 24.55
CA HIS A 31 -5.04 5.37 24.44
C HIS A 31 -6.54 5.59 24.66
N ARG A 32 -7.41 4.67 24.19
CA ARG A 32 -8.87 4.81 24.41
C ARG A 32 -9.25 4.75 25.90
N ARG A 33 -8.45 4.06 26.70
CA ARG A 33 -8.65 4.05 28.16
C ARG A 33 -8.16 5.34 28.81
N VAL A 34 -7.08 5.94 28.32
CA VAL A 34 -6.59 7.22 28.83
C VAL A 34 -7.59 8.33 28.56
N TRP A 35 -8.16 8.39 27.35
CA TRP A 35 -9.23 9.34 27.02
C TRP A 35 -10.49 9.13 27.85
N LEU A 36 -10.92 7.89 28.04
CA LEU A 36 -12.04 7.58 28.91
C LEU A 36 -11.75 8.00 30.36
N TRP A 37 -10.54 7.90 30.83
CA TRP A 37 -10.14 8.39 32.14
C TRP A 37 -10.10 9.92 32.22
N VAL A 38 -9.62 10.60 31.19
CA VAL A 38 -9.62 12.07 31.11
C VAL A 38 -11.05 12.60 31.05
N VAL A 39 -11.93 12.01 30.25
CA VAL A 39 -13.35 12.37 30.20
C VAL A 39 -14.06 11.98 31.49
N ALA A 40 -13.80 10.84 32.09
CA ALA A 40 -14.39 10.43 33.37
C ALA A 40 -13.95 11.35 34.52
N VAL A 41 -12.68 11.77 34.54
CA VAL A 41 -12.19 12.75 35.54
C VAL A 41 -12.87 14.11 35.36
N LEU A 42 -13.05 14.56 34.10
CA LEU A 42 -13.74 15.83 33.81
C LEU A 42 -15.23 15.76 34.16
N VAL A 43 -15.90 14.64 33.92
CA VAL A 43 -17.29 14.42 34.28
C VAL A 43 -17.45 14.30 35.82
N VAL A 44 -16.56 13.60 36.50
CA VAL A 44 -16.58 13.49 37.97
C VAL A 44 -16.33 14.85 38.61
N VAL A 45 -15.41 15.67 38.09
CA VAL A 45 -15.20 17.04 38.55
C VAL A 45 -16.42 17.92 38.30
N ALA A 46 -17.07 17.80 37.15
CA ALA A 46 -18.30 18.56 36.84
C ALA A 46 -19.48 18.13 37.69
N VAL A 47 -19.69 16.84 37.95
CA VAL A 47 -20.77 16.32 38.80
C VAL A 47 -20.53 16.66 40.28
N SER A 48 -19.30 16.53 40.77
CA SER A 48 -18.93 16.92 42.13
C SER A 48 -19.11 18.42 42.33
N ALA A 49 -18.76 19.25 41.35
CA ALA A 49 -18.99 20.68 41.38
C ALA A 49 -20.48 21.05 41.39
N ALA A 50 -21.35 20.34 40.66
CA ALA A 50 -22.78 20.55 40.61
C ALA A 50 -23.46 20.19 41.95
N VAL A 51 -23.06 19.12 42.62
CA VAL A 51 -23.58 18.72 43.94
C VAL A 51 -23.18 19.73 45.02
N VAL A 52 -21.95 20.24 44.99
CA VAL A 52 -21.51 21.30 45.92
C VAL A 52 -22.24 22.61 45.66
N PHE A 53 -22.54 22.96 44.41
CA PHE A 53 -23.29 24.17 44.03
C PHE A 53 -24.73 24.20 44.58
N LEU A 54 -25.44 23.08 44.62
CA LEU A 54 -26.79 22.97 45.15
C LEU A 54 -26.83 23.15 46.68
N ALA A 55 -25.72 23.00 47.38
CA ALA A 55 -25.60 23.12 48.83
C ALA A 55 -25.06 24.50 49.33
N MET A 56 -24.73 25.44 48.39
CA MET A 56 -24.05 26.70 48.76
C MET A 56 -25.04 27.85 49.07
N PRO A 57 -24.79 28.64 50.14
CA PRO A 57 -25.54 29.88 50.41
C PRO A 57 -25.26 30.93 49.33
N LYS A 58 -26.27 31.71 48.94
CA LYS A 58 -26.27 32.71 47.84
C LYS A 58 -25.21 33.84 47.92
N SER A 59 -24.43 33.92 48.98
CA SER A 59 -23.43 34.99 49.23
C SER A 59 -22.00 34.50 49.33
N ARG A 60 -21.72 33.20 48.90
CA ARG A 60 -20.36 32.65 49.04
C ARG A 60 -19.41 33.37 48.10
N ARG A 61 -18.19 33.69 48.59
CA ARG A 61 -17.07 34.21 47.82
C ARG A 61 -16.14 33.06 47.47
N SER A 62 -15.44 33.16 46.31
CA SER A 62 -14.35 32.27 45.96
C SER A 62 -13.18 32.35 46.95
N ALA A 63 -12.42 31.27 47.11
CA ALA A 63 -11.26 31.24 48.00
C ALA A 63 -10.23 32.28 47.58
N ASP A 64 -9.60 32.92 48.60
CA ASP A 64 -8.61 33.98 48.36
C ASP A 64 -7.39 33.48 47.57
N GLY A 65 -6.83 34.32 46.73
CA GLY A 65 -5.67 33.99 45.91
C GLY A 65 -5.97 33.04 44.73
N THR A 66 -7.23 32.59 44.53
CA THR A 66 -7.59 31.73 43.39
C THR A 66 -7.39 32.44 42.05
N THR A 67 -6.85 31.73 41.08
CA THR A 67 -6.61 32.22 39.72
C THR A 67 -7.14 31.27 38.66
N VAL A 68 -7.48 31.78 37.46
CA VAL A 68 -7.78 31.00 36.26
C VAL A 68 -6.99 31.62 35.10
N LEU A 69 -6.14 30.85 34.44
CA LEU A 69 -5.20 31.31 33.39
C LEU A 69 -4.42 32.58 33.82
N GLY A 70 -4.02 32.64 35.10
CA GLY A 70 -3.29 33.78 35.65
C GLY A 70 -4.19 34.99 36.07
N PHE A 71 -5.47 34.97 35.75
CA PHE A 71 -6.39 36.05 36.20
C PHE A 71 -6.90 35.80 37.61
N ALA A 72 -6.73 36.80 38.49
CA ALA A 72 -7.18 36.71 39.86
C ALA A 72 -8.71 36.73 39.98
N VAL A 73 -9.27 35.63 40.48
CA VAL A 73 -10.71 35.43 40.72
C VAL A 73 -11.05 35.19 42.20
N GLY A 74 -10.06 35.15 43.06
CA GLY A 74 -10.25 34.91 44.52
C GLY A 74 -10.87 36.08 45.25
N GLY A 75 -11.56 35.80 46.37
CA GLY A 75 -12.27 36.77 47.24
C GLY A 75 -13.50 37.41 46.61
N ARG A 76 -13.95 36.97 45.45
CA ARG A 76 -15.01 37.58 44.63
C ARG A 76 -16.35 36.84 44.74
N THR A 77 -17.44 37.57 44.53
CA THR A 77 -18.78 36.99 44.36
C THR A 77 -18.87 36.20 43.05
N GLU A 78 -19.78 35.23 42.93
CA GLU A 78 -20.00 34.46 41.70
C GLU A 78 -20.19 35.35 40.47
N GLN A 79 -20.99 36.42 40.58
CA GLN A 79 -21.23 37.34 39.46
C GLN A 79 -19.94 38.05 39.00
N ALA A 80 -19.08 38.44 39.95
CA ALA A 80 -17.78 39.05 39.62
C ALA A 80 -16.81 38.04 38.99
N VAL A 81 -16.80 36.79 39.48
CA VAL A 81 -16.03 35.68 38.86
C VAL A 81 -16.54 35.43 37.45
N ARG A 82 -17.85 35.31 37.25
CA ARG A 82 -18.47 35.10 35.92
C ARG A 82 -18.06 36.16 34.93
N LYS A 83 -18.10 37.44 35.28
CA LYS A 83 -17.66 38.55 34.42
C LYS A 83 -16.20 38.42 33.98
N ILE A 84 -15.32 37.96 34.88
CA ILE A 84 -13.90 37.76 34.56
C ILE A 84 -13.74 36.53 33.64
N VAL A 85 -14.43 35.43 33.90
CA VAL A 85 -14.36 34.19 33.12
C VAL A 85 -14.91 34.44 31.72
N GLU A 86 -16.08 35.01 31.57
CA GLU A 86 -16.71 35.28 30.27
C GLU A 86 -15.96 36.36 29.44
N GLY A 87 -15.24 37.25 30.12
CA GLY A 87 -14.39 38.27 29.44
C GLY A 87 -12.98 37.81 29.26
N ARG A 88 -12.15 38.03 30.31
CA ARG A 88 -10.67 37.90 30.19
C ARG A 88 -10.18 36.46 30.01
N VAL A 89 -10.80 35.50 30.74
CA VAL A 89 -10.43 34.07 30.61
C VAL A 89 -10.85 33.53 29.25
N ALA A 90 -12.07 33.84 28.80
CA ALA A 90 -12.55 33.43 27.47
C ALA A 90 -11.70 34.01 26.34
N GLN A 91 -11.34 35.29 26.45
CA GLN A 91 -10.42 35.90 25.46
C GLN A 91 -9.07 35.20 25.43
N ARG A 92 -8.49 34.84 26.59
CA ARG A 92 -7.19 34.14 26.64
C ARG A 92 -7.30 32.70 26.12
N ALA A 93 -8.35 31.97 26.53
CA ALA A 93 -8.58 30.59 26.09
C ALA A 93 -8.90 30.49 24.59
N GLY A 94 -9.41 31.57 23.99
CA GLY A 94 -9.69 31.66 22.55
C GLY A 94 -8.54 32.11 21.66
N GLN A 95 -7.38 32.47 22.24
CA GLN A 95 -6.21 32.87 21.45
C GLN A 95 -5.69 31.71 20.60
N PRO A 96 -5.23 31.98 19.37
CA PRO A 96 -4.56 30.97 18.56
C PRO A 96 -3.35 30.37 19.29
N VAL A 97 -3.22 29.06 19.21
CA VAL A 97 -2.06 28.31 19.72
C VAL A 97 -1.17 27.96 18.52
N GLN A 98 0.10 28.27 18.62
CA GLN A 98 1.11 27.88 17.65
C GLN A 98 1.43 26.40 17.84
N VAL A 99 1.17 25.59 16.82
CA VAL A 99 1.45 24.17 16.81
C VAL A 99 2.71 23.94 15.98
N THR A 100 3.73 23.31 16.57
CA THR A 100 4.97 23.00 15.88
C THR A 100 5.06 21.51 15.58
N ALA A 101 5.30 21.15 14.33
CA ALA A 101 5.48 19.79 13.84
C ALA A 101 6.68 19.73 12.89
N GLU A 102 7.70 18.95 13.19
CA GLU A 102 8.93 18.81 12.40
C GLU A 102 9.53 20.15 11.92
N GLY A 103 9.55 21.14 12.81
CA GLY A 103 10.10 22.48 12.53
C GLY A 103 9.18 23.41 11.74
N GLU A 104 8.03 22.94 11.28
CA GLU A 104 6.99 23.78 10.71
C GLU A 104 6.01 24.22 11.80
N THR A 105 5.58 25.50 11.77
CA THR A 105 4.68 26.06 12.76
C THR A 105 3.43 26.60 12.08
N PHE A 106 2.27 26.28 12.64
CA PHE A 106 0.98 26.75 12.16
C PHE A 106 0.07 27.16 13.34
N ALA A 107 -0.76 28.17 13.12
CA ALA A 107 -1.67 28.66 14.14
C ALA A 107 -3.01 27.89 14.11
N VAL A 108 -3.48 27.43 15.24
CA VAL A 108 -4.79 26.81 15.40
C VAL A 108 -5.62 27.61 16.38
N THR A 109 -6.75 28.15 15.92
CA THR A 109 -7.72 28.83 16.78
C THR A 109 -8.56 27.78 17.49
N PRO A 110 -8.64 27.77 18.84
CA PRO A 110 -9.40 26.77 19.58
C PRO A 110 -10.85 26.62 19.09
N ALA A 111 -11.53 27.74 18.82
CA ALA A 111 -12.93 27.72 18.37
C ALA A 111 -13.10 27.00 17.01
N ASP A 112 -12.18 27.24 16.07
CA ASP A 112 -12.20 26.59 14.73
C ASP A 112 -11.88 25.11 14.81
N ALA A 113 -11.13 24.72 15.84
CA ALA A 113 -10.81 23.32 16.16
C ALA A 113 -11.86 22.64 17.05
N GLY A 114 -13.01 23.29 17.32
CA GLY A 114 -14.07 22.71 18.15
C GLY A 114 -13.77 22.68 19.66
N VAL A 115 -12.81 23.50 20.12
CA VAL A 115 -12.43 23.64 21.53
C VAL A 115 -13.00 24.94 22.07
N ARG A 116 -13.85 24.86 23.11
CA ARG A 116 -14.55 26.02 23.67
C ARG A 116 -14.48 26.04 25.19
N LEU A 117 -14.36 27.24 25.77
CA LEU A 117 -14.47 27.42 27.21
C LEU A 117 -15.90 27.17 27.66
N ASP A 118 -16.10 26.29 28.63
CA ASP A 118 -17.32 26.21 29.41
C ASP A 118 -17.23 27.19 30.57
N SER A 119 -17.73 28.39 30.35
CA SER A 119 -17.69 29.46 31.34
C SER A 119 -18.50 29.13 32.59
N ALA A 120 -19.65 28.45 32.46
CA ALA A 120 -20.49 28.08 33.57
C ALA A 120 -19.82 27.05 34.48
N ALA A 121 -19.30 25.98 33.88
CA ALA A 121 -18.55 24.94 34.59
C ALA A 121 -17.25 25.50 35.22
N THR A 122 -16.55 26.41 34.54
CA THR A 122 -15.37 27.09 35.06
C THR A 122 -15.69 27.92 36.28
N VAL A 123 -16.78 28.71 36.25
CA VAL A 123 -17.25 29.50 37.40
C VAL A 123 -17.59 28.57 38.55
N THR A 124 -18.32 27.48 38.30
CA THR A 124 -18.66 26.47 39.31
C THR A 124 -17.41 25.90 39.98
N ALA A 125 -16.37 25.53 39.16
CA ALA A 125 -15.11 25.03 39.69
C ALA A 125 -14.38 26.06 40.60
N VAL A 126 -14.37 27.34 40.20
CA VAL A 126 -13.78 28.42 41.00
C VAL A 126 -14.51 28.60 42.33
N MET A 127 -15.86 28.56 42.31
CA MET A 127 -16.67 28.73 43.53
C MET A 127 -16.63 27.50 44.44
N ALA A 128 -16.28 26.34 43.92
CA ALA A 128 -16.11 25.10 44.70
C ALA A 128 -14.71 24.98 45.35
N ALA A 129 -13.72 25.74 44.91
CA ALA A 129 -12.39 25.73 45.50
C ALA A 129 -12.41 26.21 46.95
N THR A 130 -11.79 25.44 47.85
CA THR A 130 -11.71 25.73 49.28
C THR A 130 -10.32 26.14 49.73
N ALA A 131 -9.28 25.75 48.99
CA ALA A 131 -7.90 26.10 49.32
C ALA A 131 -7.55 27.48 48.77
N THR A 132 -6.84 28.28 49.55
CA THR A 132 -6.30 29.57 49.12
C THR A 132 -5.16 29.43 48.16
N GLY A 133 -4.99 30.40 47.23
CA GLY A 133 -3.89 30.40 46.27
C GLY A 133 -3.97 29.34 45.15
N THR A 134 -5.16 28.74 44.95
CA THR A 134 -5.31 27.65 43.96
C THR A 134 -5.40 28.20 42.54
N ALA A 135 -4.60 27.61 41.62
CA ALA A 135 -4.78 27.82 40.19
C ALA A 135 -5.79 26.80 39.64
N ILE A 136 -6.94 27.31 39.22
CA ILE A 136 -8.00 26.49 38.61
C ILE A 136 -7.81 26.44 37.11
N GLN A 137 -7.79 25.23 36.54
CA GLN A 137 -7.80 25.08 35.08
C GLN A 137 -9.20 25.40 34.54
N PRO A 138 -9.32 26.11 33.42
CA PRO A 138 -10.59 26.36 32.77
C PRO A 138 -11.21 25.02 32.30
N VAL A 139 -12.51 24.90 32.49
CA VAL A 139 -13.26 23.77 31.92
C VAL A 139 -13.52 24.08 30.46
N ILE A 140 -13.18 23.14 29.60
CA ILE A 140 -13.38 23.27 28.17
C ILE A 140 -14.20 22.11 27.63
N THR A 141 -14.96 22.37 26.56
CA THR A 141 -15.63 21.36 25.75
C THR A 141 -14.84 21.12 24.50
N VAL A 142 -14.76 19.89 24.08
CA VAL A 142 -13.95 19.48 22.90
C VAL A 142 -14.81 18.67 21.94
N ALA A 143 -14.88 19.11 20.70
CA ALA A 143 -15.40 18.31 19.59
C ALA A 143 -14.23 17.49 19.00
N GLU A 144 -13.94 16.30 19.58
CA GLU A 144 -12.74 15.50 19.28
C GLU A 144 -12.50 15.33 17.81
N LYS A 145 -13.49 14.85 17.06
CA LYS A 145 -13.36 14.62 15.59
C LYS A 145 -13.01 15.89 14.81
N THR A 146 -13.52 17.04 15.26
CA THR A 146 -13.22 18.33 14.62
C THR A 146 -11.79 18.73 14.91
N LEU A 147 -11.33 18.56 16.15
CA LEU A 147 -9.97 18.88 16.57
C LEU A 147 -8.94 17.98 15.85
N GLU A 148 -9.17 16.66 15.86
CA GLU A 148 -8.32 15.70 15.16
C GLU A 148 -8.24 15.97 13.65
N ALA A 149 -9.40 16.24 13.02
CA ALA A 149 -9.44 16.59 11.60
C ALA A 149 -8.65 17.86 11.33
N LYS A 150 -8.80 18.89 12.17
CA LYS A 150 -8.10 20.17 11.99
C LYS A 150 -6.59 20.04 12.14
N LEU A 151 -6.12 19.29 13.12
CA LEU A 151 -4.69 19.02 13.31
C LEU A 151 -4.12 18.10 12.21
N GLY A 152 -4.90 17.08 11.80
CA GLY A 152 -4.53 16.13 10.77
C GLY A 152 -4.45 16.70 9.34
N GLU A 153 -4.97 17.92 9.09
CA GLU A 153 -4.78 18.65 7.82
C GLU A 153 -3.30 18.95 7.57
N HIS A 154 -2.50 19.11 8.64
CA HIS A 154 -1.10 19.51 8.56
C HIS A 154 -0.20 18.32 8.30
N ARG A 155 0.42 18.34 7.12
CA ARG A 155 1.28 17.28 6.62
C ARG A 155 2.25 17.81 5.58
N LYS A 156 3.38 17.16 5.49
CA LYS A 156 4.32 17.30 4.38
C LYS A 156 4.22 16.04 3.52
N ALA A 157 3.92 16.18 2.24
CA ALA A 157 3.85 15.05 1.35
C ALA A 157 5.24 14.42 1.16
N ALA A 158 5.29 13.09 1.22
CA ALA A 158 6.48 12.37 0.77
C ALA A 158 6.65 12.54 -0.74
N THR A 159 7.89 12.59 -1.22
CA THR A 159 8.22 12.60 -2.65
C THR A 159 8.90 11.29 -3.02
N ALA A 160 8.34 10.60 -4.02
CA ALA A 160 8.95 9.37 -4.53
C ALA A 160 10.28 9.66 -5.23
N PRO A 161 11.26 8.74 -5.18
CA PRO A 161 12.48 8.84 -5.97
C PRO A 161 12.17 8.85 -7.46
N VAL A 162 12.98 9.57 -8.24
CA VAL A 162 12.93 9.54 -9.71
C VAL A 162 14.00 8.60 -10.21
N VAL A 163 13.61 7.50 -10.85
CA VAL A 163 14.52 6.49 -11.40
C VAL A 163 14.49 6.48 -12.92
N LYS A 164 15.63 6.15 -13.52
CA LYS A 164 15.75 5.80 -14.94
C LYS A 164 16.11 4.32 -15.03
N LEU A 165 15.30 3.56 -15.77
CA LEU A 165 15.55 2.15 -16.06
C LEU A 165 16.29 2.03 -17.39
N ALA A 166 17.33 1.20 -17.44
CA ALA A 166 17.97 0.83 -18.68
C ALA A 166 17.14 -0.22 -19.45
N GLU A 167 17.35 -0.31 -20.74
CA GLU A 167 16.90 -1.48 -21.51
C GLU A 167 17.67 -2.72 -21.05
N PRO A 168 17.04 -3.91 -20.98
CA PRO A 168 17.72 -5.12 -20.58
C PRO A 168 18.77 -5.51 -21.60
N ALA A 169 19.96 -5.85 -21.11
CA ALA A 169 21.03 -6.36 -21.97
C ALA A 169 20.77 -7.83 -22.33
N GLU A 170 21.17 -8.21 -23.55
CA GLU A 170 21.18 -9.60 -23.99
C GLU A 170 22.03 -10.47 -23.05
N GLY A 171 21.60 -11.70 -22.78
CA GLY A 171 22.35 -12.66 -21.98
C GLY A 171 22.46 -12.39 -20.50
N VAL A 172 21.68 -11.45 -19.95
CA VAL A 172 21.71 -11.14 -18.50
C VAL A 172 21.32 -12.34 -17.65
N LEU A 173 20.39 -13.15 -18.13
CA LEU A 173 20.07 -14.49 -17.62
C LEU A 173 19.41 -15.29 -18.75
N ASP A 174 20.18 -16.13 -19.46
CA ASP A 174 19.69 -16.94 -20.58
C ASP A 174 19.72 -18.44 -20.29
N ALA A 175 19.89 -18.81 -19.02
CA ALA A 175 20.12 -20.19 -18.65
C ALA A 175 18.95 -21.10 -19.03
N LYS A 176 19.18 -22.07 -19.89
CA LYS A 176 18.31 -23.25 -20.08
C LYS A 176 18.26 -24.10 -18.83
N LEU A 177 19.24 -23.95 -17.95
CA LEU A 177 19.42 -24.71 -16.72
C LEU A 177 18.91 -23.92 -15.49
N ASP A 178 18.80 -24.63 -14.40
CA ASP A 178 18.50 -24.07 -13.09
C ASP A 178 19.59 -23.11 -12.62
N THR A 179 19.16 -22.04 -12.01
CA THR A 179 20.06 -21.00 -11.53
C THR A 179 19.41 -20.23 -10.37
N SER A 180 20.21 -19.39 -9.75
CA SER A 180 19.72 -18.45 -8.73
C SER A 180 19.73 -17.04 -9.26
N PHE A 181 18.68 -16.28 -8.94
CA PHE A 181 18.58 -14.86 -9.22
C PHE A 181 18.40 -14.08 -7.92
N LYS A 182 19.17 -13.02 -7.76
CA LYS A 182 19.07 -12.08 -6.64
C LYS A 182 18.78 -10.69 -7.18
N ALA A 183 17.80 -10.02 -6.59
CA ALA A 183 17.50 -8.63 -6.89
C ALA A 183 18.75 -7.73 -6.74
N SER A 184 18.91 -6.78 -7.64
CA SER A 184 20.07 -5.89 -7.67
C SER A 184 19.69 -4.52 -8.26
N THR A 185 20.52 -3.51 -8.05
CA THR A 185 20.34 -2.18 -8.66
C THR A 185 20.81 -2.11 -10.12
N ARG A 186 21.19 -3.25 -10.71
CA ARG A 186 21.66 -3.27 -12.11
C ARG A 186 20.62 -2.65 -13.05
N GLY A 187 21.06 -1.78 -13.94
CA GLY A 187 20.20 -1.13 -14.93
C GLY A 187 19.25 -0.06 -14.38
N VAL A 188 19.44 0.32 -13.12
CA VAL A 188 18.66 1.41 -12.48
C VAL A 188 19.60 2.56 -12.14
N THR A 189 19.20 3.77 -12.48
CA THR A 189 19.88 4.99 -12.07
C THR A 189 18.89 5.86 -11.31
N VAL A 190 19.14 6.13 -10.03
CA VAL A 190 18.39 7.08 -9.24
C VAL A 190 18.81 8.49 -9.65
N ARG A 191 17.90 9.27 -10.24
CA ARG A 191 18.15 10.67 -10.65
C ARG A 191 17.92 11.64 -9.51
N THR A 192 16.86 11.41 -8.73
CA THR A 192 16.51 12.22 -7.57
C THR A 192 16.12 11.28 -6.44
N PRO A 193 16.77 11.35 -5.29
CA PRO A 193 16.36 10.60 -4.11
C PRO A 193 14.95 10.96 -3.68
N GLY A 194 14.21 9.99 -3.16
CA GLY A 194 12.94 10.25 -2.49
C GLY A 194 13.15 10.98 -1.17
N GLN A 195 12.14 11.67 -0.72
CA GLN A 195 12.13 12.32 0.59
C GLN A 195 10.92 11.88 1.37
N ASP A 196 11.12 11.49 2.61
CA ASP A 196 10.03 11.18 3.50
C ASP A 196 9.21 12.44 3.80
N GLY A 197 7.93 12.25 3.90
CA GLY A 197 6.99 13.23 4.40
C GLY A 197 6.67 12.97 5.86
N TRP A 198 5.73 13.73 6.38
CA TRP A 198 5.16 13.51 7.69
C TRP A 198 3.69 13.97 7.72
N LYS A 199 2.95 13.49 8.67
CA LYS A 199 1.62 14.00 9.03
C LYS A 199 1.52 14.12 10.55
N VAL A 200 0.77 15.09 11.03
CA VAL A 200 0.50 15.20 12.47
C VAL A 200 -0.24 13.94 12.94
N ASP A 201 0.22 13.35 14.03
CA ASP A 201 -0.51 12.30 14.73
C ASP A 201 -1.66 12.95 15.50
N ALA A 202 -2.86 12.89 14.93
CA ALA A 202 -3.97 13.72 15.30
C ALA A 202 -4.44 13.51 16.76
N GLU A 203 -4.50 12.26 17.23
CA GLU A 203 -4.99 11.92 18.57
C GLU A 203 -4.06 12.46 19.67
N PRO A 204 -2.76 12.16 19.72
CA PRO A 204 -1.88 12.72 20.75
C PRO A 204 -1.67 14.23 20.58
N ALA A 205 -1.72 14.76 19.37
CA ALA A 205 -1.67 16.19 19.14
C ALA A 205 -2.90 16.91 19.69
N ALA A 206 -4.08 16.33 19.58
CA ALA A 206 -5.31 16.86 20.17
C ALA A 206 -5.22 16.95 21.68
N VAL A 207 -4.70 15.91 22.33
CA VAL A 207 -4.45 15.93 23.79
C VAL A 207 -3.51 17.07 24.20
N ALA A 208 -2.38 17.19 23.49
CA ALA A 208 -1.39 18.24 23.76
C ALA A 208 -1.96 19.65 23.53
N PHE A 209 -2.77 19.83 22.49
CA PHE A 209 -3.43 21.09 22.18
C PHE A 209 -4.43 21.50 23.28
N VAL A 210 -5.29 20.58 23.70
CA VAL A 210 -6.25 20.79 24.79
C VAL A 210 -5.54 21.22 26.07
N GLN A 211 -4.47 20.53 26.44
CA GLN A 211 -3.66 20.88 27.62
C GLN A 211 -3.00 22.27 27.48
N ALA A 212 -2.57 22.65 26.27
CA ALA A 212 -2.03 23.97 26.02
C ALA A 212 -3.09 25.07 26.23
N VAL A 213 -4.31 24.89 25.70
CA VAL A 213 -5.43 25.81 25.90
C VAL A 213 -5.79 25.93 27.39
N GLN A 214 -5.90 24.81 28.11
CA GLN A 214 -6.21 24.80 29.56
C GLN A 214 -5.11 25.49 30.39
N ALA A 215 -3.85 25.37 29.97
CA ALA A 215 -2.73 26.03 30.64
C ALA A 215 -2.49 27.47 30.16
N GLY A 216 -3.23 27.95 29.17
CA GLY A 216 -3.04 29.26 28.54
C GLY A 216 -1.68 29.39 27.82
N ARG A 217 -1.08 28.27 27.35
CA ARG A 217 0.15 28.28 26.58
C ARG A 217 -0.11 28.76 25.17
N ALA A 218 0.81 29.55 24.63
CA ALA A 218 0.73 30.06 23.27
C ALA A 218 1.31 29.07 22.23
N GLU A 219 2.02 28.06 22.69
CA GLU A 219 2.74 27.12 21.83
C GLU A 219 2.59 25.68 22.33
N VAL A 220 2.60 24.73 21.39
CA VAL A 220 2.59 23.30 21.66
C VAL A 220 3.28 22.54 20.54
N ALA A 221 4.07 21.52 20.89
CA ALA A 221 4.62 20.59 19.92
C ALA A 221 3.57 19.50 19.62
N ALA A 222 3.36 19.21 18.35
CA ALA A 222 2.53 18.11 17.89
C ALA A 222 3.39 16.91 17.47
N PRO A 223 3.11 15.71 17.99
CA PRO A 223 3.72 14.48 17.47
C PRO A 223 3.37 14.27 16.00
N VAL A 224 4.29 13.66 15.27
CA VAL A 224 4.09 13.33 13.87
C VAL A 224 4.32 11.85 13.59
N VAL A 225 3.68 11.37 12.52
CA VAL A 225 3.93 10.05 11.93
C VAL A 225 4.68 10.26 10.63
N ALA A 226 5.82 9.62 10.48
CA ALA A 226 6.56 9.64 9.22
C ALA A 226 5.74 9.00 8.10
N VAL A 227 5.78 9.63 6.93
CA VAL A 227 5.22 9.10 5.69
C VAL A 227 6.41 8.78 4.79
N PRO A 228 6.77 7.51 4.63
CA PRO A 228 7.95 7.16 3.85
C PRO A 228 7.81 7.57 2.40
N ALA A 229 8.93 7.91 1.76
CA ALA A 229 9.01 8.06 0.31
C ALA A 229 8.49 6.77 -0.33
N GLY A 230 7.58 6.91 -1.30
CA GLY A 230 6.97 5.74 -1.94
C GLY A 230 8.02 4.81 -2.54
N ALA A 231 7.82 3.52 -2.44
CA ALA A 231 8.67 2.54 -3.07
C ALA A 231 8.61 2.66 -4.60
N VAL A 232 9.75 2.49 -5.26
CA VAL A 232 9.89 2.59 -6.72
C VAL A 232 10.56 1.36 -7.28
N ALA A 233 10.53 1.21 -8.60
CA ALA A 233 11.22 0.14 -9.32
C ALA A 233 12.75 0.40 -9.38
N ASP A 234 13.44 0.31 -8.26
CA ASP A 234 14.87 0.62 -8.12
C ASP A 234 15.79 -0.59 -8.24
N GLN A 235 15.22 -1.77 -8.49
CA GLN A 235 15.96 -3.02 -8.63
C GLN A 235 15.58 -3.77 -9.90
N LEU A 236 16.53 -4.44 -10.50
CA LEU A 236 16.28 -5.54 -11.42
C LEU A 236 15.92 -6.76 -10.56
N ILE A 237 14.65 -7.17 -10.61
CA ILE A 237 14.12 -8.24 -9.77
C ILE A 237 14.01 -9.59 -10.47
N GLY A 238 14.02 -9.61 -11.80
CA GLY A 238 14.04 -10.81 -12.61
C GLY A 238 14.30 -10.49 -14.07
N THR A 239 15.00 -11.38 -14.77
CA THR A 239 15.25 -11.24 -16.20
C THR A 239 15.45 -12.59 -16.84
N PHE A 240 15.16 -12.70 -18.13
CA PHE A 240 15.43 -13.88 -18.93
C PHE A 240 15.61 -13.55 -20.40
N THR A 241 16.42 -14.35 -21.10
CA THR A 241 16.64 -14.25 -22.53
C THR A 241 16.30 -15.57 -23.21
N THR A 242 15.54 -15.50 -24.30
CA THR A 242 15.31 -16.64 -25.19
C THR A 242 15.85 -16.32 -26.57
N TYR A 243 16.31 -17.38 -27.26
CA TYR A 243 16.87 -17.25 -28.61
C TYR A 243 15.91 -17.82 -29.65
N HIS A 244 15.94 -17.26 -30.84
CA HIS A 244 15.19 -17.75 -32.00
C HIS A 244 16.08 -17.70 -33.22
N GLY A 245 16.03 -18.75 -34.00
CA GLY A 245 16.48 -18.73 -35.40
C GLY A 245 15.24 -18.56 -36.27
N CYS A 246 15.39 -18.50 -37.52
CA CYS A 246 14.37 -18.61 -38.53
C CYS A 246 13.26 -17.54 -38.61
N CYS A 247 12.91 -17.39 -39.80
CA CYS A 247 11.81 -16.77 -40.55
C CYS A 247 11.40 -15.35 -40.12
N ALA A 248 11.51 -14.43 -41.05
CA ALA A 248 11.22 -13.02 -40.84
C ALA A 248 9.83 -12.77 -40.23
N ALA A 249 8.82 -13.53 -40.65
CA ALA A 249 7.47 -13.42 -40.14
C ALA A 249 7.36 -13.67 -38.61
N ARG A 250 7.99 -14.75 -38.13
CA ARG A 250 8.03 -15.06 -36.71
C ARG A 250 8.78 -13.98 -35.89
N VAL A 251 9.94 -13.53 -36.43
CA VAL A 251 10.72 -12.45 -35.81
C VAL A 251 9.88 -11.17 -35.70
N THR A 252 9.15 -10.81 -36.75
CA THR A 252 8.22 -9.68 -36.77
C THR A 252 7.20 -9.77 -35.62
N ASN A 253 6.57 -10.92 -35.43
CA ASN A 253 5.59 -11.12 -34.36
C ASN A 253 6.20 -11.02 -32.96
N ILE A 254 7.39 -11.59 -32.75
CA ILE A 254 8.12 -11.50 -31.47
C ILE A 254 8.47 -10.04 -31.14
N HIS A 255 9.01 -9.31 -32.13
CA HIS A 255 9.33 -7.88 -31.95
C HIS A 255 8.09 -7.05 -31.68
N ARG A 256 6.98 -7.36 -32.36
CA ARG A 256 5.72 -6.66 -32.15
C ARG A 256 5.17 -6.85 -30.74
N MET A 257 5.22 -8.09 -30.22
CA MET A 257 4.87 -8.36 -28.81
C MET A 257 5.77 -7.57 -27.86
N ALA A 258 7.08 -7.58 -28.09
CA ALA A 258 8.02 -6.83 -27.27
C ALA A 258 7.69 -5.34 -27.25
N GLN A 259 7.39 -4.73 -28.40
CA GLN A 259 7.00 -3.32 -28.49
C GLN A 259 5.71 -2.99 -27.75
N LEU A 260 4.70 -3.87 -27.82
CA LEU A 260 3.41 -3.67 -27.16
C LEU A 260 3.50 -3.75 -25.62
N ILE A 261 4.39 -4.59 -25.11
CA ILE A 261 4.49 -4.88 -23.68
C ILE A 261 5.58 -4.05 -22.99
N ASN A 262 6.62 -3.63 -23.74
CA ASN A 262 7.69 -2.83 -23.18
C ASN A 262 7.19 -1.55 -22.51
N GLY A 263 7.55 -1.32 -21.25
CA GLY A 263 7.12 -0.18 -20.44
C GLY A 263 5.80 -0.41 -19.68
N SER A 264 5.17 -1.58 -19.80
CA SER A 264 3.99 -1.91 -18.98
C SER A 264 4.32 -1.85 -17.49
N VAL A 265 3.39 -1.31 -16.70
CA VAL A 265 3.54 -1.12 -15.25
C VAL A 265 2.46 -1.92 -14.52
N ILE A 266 2.90 -2.77 -13.59
CA ILE A 266 2.04 -3.52 -12.69
C ILE A 266 2.04 -2.80 -11.34
N LYS A 267 0.93 -2.18 -10.96
CA LYS A 267 0.79 -1.49 -9.67
C LYS A 267 0.90 -2.48 -8.50
N PRO A 268 1.29 -2.03 -7.29
CA PRO A 268 1.22 -2.85 -6.09
C PRO A 268 -0.14 -3.55 -5.93
N GLY A 269 -0.13 -4.85 -5.64
CA GLY A 269 -1.32 -5.70 -5.48
C GLY A 269 -2.05 -6.07 -6.79
N ALA A 270 -1.73 -5.43 -7.92
CA ALA A 270 -2.41 -5.67 -9.20
C ALA A 270 -1.94 -6.97 -9.89
N VAL A 271 -2.79 -7.47 -10.76
CA VAL A 271 -2.53 -8.61 -11.64
C VAL A 271 -2.33 -8.12 -13.08
N PHE A 272 -1.22 -8.48 -13.67
CA PHE A 272 -0.95 -8.29 -15.10
C PHE A 272 -1.44 -9.50 -15.87
N SER A 273 -2.17 -9.27 -16.96
CA SER A 273 -2.57 -10.26 -17.95
C SER A 273 -1.87 -9.94 -19.27
N LEU A 274 -1.10 -10.87 -19.76
CA LEU A 274 -0.37 -10.68 -21.03
C LEU A 274 -1.35 -10.65 -22.20
N ASP A 275 -2.34 -11.54 -22.18
CA ASP A 275 -3.35 -11.63 -23.24
C ASP A 275 -4.19 -10.36 -23.34
N LYS A 276 -4.69 -9.87 -22.19
CA LYS A 276 -5.47 -8.62 -22.13
C LYS A 276 -4.64 -7.40 -22.56
N THR A 277 -3.36 -7.34 -22.17
CA THR A 277 -2.50 -6.18 -22.49
C THR A 277 -2.11 -6.14 -23.97
N ALA A 278 -1.73 -7.27 -24.55
CA ALA A 278 -1.43 -7.38 -25.98
C ALA A 278 -2.70 -7.27 -26.83
N GLY A 279 -3.82 -7.81 -26.34
CA GLY A 279 -5.08 -7.97 -27.05
C GLY A 279 -4.96 -8.97 -28.20
N GLN A 280 -6.02 -9.11 -28.99
CA GLN A 280 -6.02 -9.99 -30.14
C GLN A 280 -4.89 -9.65 -31.12
N ARG A 281 -4.15 -10.67 -31.56
CA ARG A 281 -3.08 -10.57 -32.56
C ARG A 281 -3.72 -10.50 -33.94
N THR A 282 -3.71 -9.32 -34.53
CA THR A 282 -4.33 -9.05 -35.83
C THR A 282 -3.35 -8.38 -36.79
N THR A 283 -3.58 -8.46 -38.09
CA THR A 283 -2.79 -7.76 -39.09
C THR A 283 -2.86 -6.23 -38.92
N ALA A 284 -4.00 -5.69 -38.48
CA ALA A 284 -4.13 -4.26 -38.15
C ALA A 284 -3.22 -3.81 -37.02
N LYS A 285 -2.83 -4.72 -36.13
CA LYS A 285 -1.84 -4.47 -35.06
C LYS A 285 -0.40 -4.76 -35.50
N GLY A 286 -0.17 -5.12 -36.77
CA GLY A 286 1.15 -5.40 -37.32
C GLY A 286 1.63 -6.82 -37.12
N PHE A 287 0.77 -7.77 -36.77
CA PHE A 287 1.10 -9.18 -36.74
C PHE A 287 0.92 -9.80 -38.12
N VAL A 288 1.73 -10.81 -38.42
CA VAL A 288 1.74 -11.53 -39.69
C VAL A 288 1.54 -13.03 -39.46
N ALA A 289 1.17 -13.76 -40.53
CA ALA A 289 1.09 -15.21 -40.47
C ALA A 289 2.49 -15.81 -40.32
N ALA A 290 2.62 -16.76 -39.40
CA ALA A 290 3.85 -17.48 -39.12
C ALA A 290 3.53 -18.80 -38.41
N PRO A 291 4.45 -19.79 -38.45
CA PRO A 291 4.24 -21.09 -37.84
C PRO A 291 3.88 -21.01 -36.35
N ALA A 292 2.80 -21.66 -35.97
CA ALA A 292 2.29 -21.85 -34.61
C ALA A 292 1.88 -23.32 -34.40
N ILE A 293 1.89 -23.78 -33.15
CA ILE A 293 1.38 -25.10 -32.79
C ILE A 293 -0.10 -24.93 -32.47
N VAL A 294 -0.97 -25.55 -33.27
CA VAL A 294 -2.42 -25.55 -33.14
C VAL A 294 -2.88 -26.99 -32.99
N GLU A 295 -3.56 -27.30 -31.91
CA GLU A 295 -4.01 -28.68 -31.61
C GLU A 295 -2.91 -29.75 -31.74
N GLY A 296 -1.65 -29.36 -31.54
CA GLY A 296 -0.49 -30.24 -31.65
C GLY A 296 0.15 -30.31 -33.06
N GLU A 297 -0.41 -29.64 -34.07
CA GLU A 297 0.14 -29.56 -35.43
C GLU A 297 0.72 -28.17 -35.72
N LEU A 298 1.64 -28.10 -36.72
CA LEU A 298 2.30 -26.85 -37.11
C LEU A 298 1.49 -26.20 -38.24
N GLU A 299 0.90 -25.05 -37.98
CA GLU A 299 0.11 -24.28 -38.94
C GLU A 299 0.51 -22.80 -38.95
N ASP A 300 0.39 -22.15 -40.11
CA ASP A 300 0.59 -20.70 -40.20
C ASP A 300 -0.61 -19.93 -39.66
N GLN A 301 -0.36 -19.19 -38.55
CA GLN A 301 -1.39 -18.35 -37.91
C GLN A 301 -0.89 -16.92 -37.71
N ILE A 302 -1.84 -15.94 -37.76
CA ILE A 302 -1.53 -14.55 -37.41
C ILE A 302 -1.05 -14.49 -35.96
N GLY A 303 0.18 -14.00 -35.77
CA GLY A 303 0.83 -13.96 -34.46
C GLY A 303 1.64 -15.22 -34.11
N GLY A 304 1.86 -16.15 -35.05
CA GLY A 304 2.73 -17.31 -34.80
C GLY A 304 4.09 -16.89 -34.22
N GLY A 305 4.50 -17.56 -33.13
CA GLY A 305 5.72 -17.26 -32.39
C GLY A 305 5.59 -16.35 -31.17
N VAL A 306 4.43 -15.73 -30.89
CA VAL A 306 4.22 -14.84 -29.71
C VAL A 306 4.42 -15.57 -28.39
N SER A 307 4.21 -16.88 -28.33
CA SER A 307 4.52 -17.72 -27.15
C SER A 307 5.98 -17.65 -26.70
N GLN A 308 6.89 -17.21 -27.57
CA GLN A 308 8.27 -16.94 -27.17
C GLN A 308 8.35 -15.75 -26.21
N PHE A 309 7.55 -14.69 -26.47
CA PHE A 309 7.47 -13.58 -25.52
C PHE A 309 6.87 -14.05 -24.19
N SER A 310 5.78 -14.82 -24.23
CA SER A 310 5.17 -15.39 -23.04
C SER A 310 6.17 -16.24 -22.23
N THR A 311 6.90 -17.14 -22.88
CA THR A 311 7.94 -17.96 -22.25
C THR A 311 9.05 -17.11 -21.63
N THR A 312 9.48 -16.04 -22.31
CA THR A 312 10.55 -15.17 -21.80
C THR A 312 10.07 -14.38 -20.57
N LEU A 313 8.87 -13.81 -20.63
CA LEU A 313 8.25 -13.10 -19.53
C LEU A 313 7.96 -14.03 -18.34
N PHE A 314 7.48 -15.25 -18.61
CA PHE A 314 7.26 -16.26 -17.59
C PHE A 314 8.53 -16.52 -16.78
N ASN A 315 9.66 -16.75 -17.47
CA ASN A 315 10.93 -17.01 -16.79
C ASN A 315 11.44 -15.77 -16.03
N ALA A 316 11.29 -14.58 -16.58
CA ALA A 316 11.61 -13.35 -15.85
C ALA A 316 10.77 -13.23 -14.55
N ALA A 317 9.46 -13.54 -14.61
CA ALA A 317 8.59 -13.58 -13.44
C ALA A 317 8.92 -14.74 -12.48
N TRP A 318 9.28 -15.89 -13.02
CA TRP A 318 9.73 -17.04 -12.22
C TRP A 318 10.93 -16.67 -11.35
N PHE A 319 11.94 -16.04 -11.93
CA PHE A 319 13.16 -15.64 -11.24
C PHE A 319 13.03 -14.35 -10.42
N SER A 320 11.96 -13.57 -10.61
CA SER A 320 11.66 -12.44 -9.73
C SER A 320 11.02 -12.87 -8.39
N GLY A 321 10.49 -14.12 -8.34
CA GLY A 321 9.72 -14.62 -7.22
C GLY A 321 8.31 -14.02 -7.13
N LEU A 322 7.84 -13.30 -8.16
CA LEU A 322 6.45 -12.85 -8.22
C LEU A 322 5.49 -14.05 -8.40
N PRO A 323 4.29 -14.02 -7.81
CA PRO A 323 3.29 -15.05 -8.04
C PRO A 323 2.86 -15.10 -9.52
N VAL A 324 3.01 -16.26 -10.16
CA VAL A 324 2.45 -16.58 -11.47
C VAL A 324 1.12 -17.28 -11.23
N LEU A 325 0.01 -16.60 -11.54
CA LEU A 325 -1.34 -17.08 -11.25
C LEU A 325 -1.88 -18.00 -12.35
N GLU A 326 -1.40 -17.80 -13.58
CA GLU A 326 -1.84 -18.55 -14.75
C GLU A 326 -0.70 -18.62 -15.77
N HIS A 327 -0.45 -19.80 -16.26
CA HIS A 327 0.40 -20.10 -17.43
C HIS A 327 0.14 -21.53 -17.87
N GLN A 328 0.44 -21.83 -19.11
CA GLN A 328 0.33 -23.20 -19.65
C GLN A 328 1.53 -23.49 -20.55
N PRO A 329 2.35 -24.53 -20.27
CA PRO A 329 3.36 -25.00 -21.18
C PRO A 329 2.77 -25.54 -22.51
N HIS A 330 3.61 -25.71 -23.53
CA HIS A 330 3.18 -26.33 -24.78
C HIS A 330 2.93 -27.83 -24.59
N SER A 331 2.08 -28.41 -25.43
CA SER A 331 1.80 -29.86 -25.42
C SER A 331 3.00 -30.66 -25.91
N LYS A 332 3.76 -30.15 -26.89
CA LYS A 332 5.02 -30.70 -27.37
C LYS A 332 6.19 -29.94 -26.78
N TYR A 333 7.29 -30.61 -26.42
CA TYR A 333 8.47 -29.96 -25.89
C TYR A 333 9.23 -29.23 -26.97
N ILE A 334 9.42 -27.95 -26.80
CA ILE A 334 10.18 -27.08 -27.70
C ILE A 334 11.62 -26.96 -27.20
N SER A 335 12.57 -27.56 -27.92
CA SER A 335 13.97 -27.75 -27.47
C SER A 335 14.74 -26.46 -27.16
N ARG A 336 14.34 -25.31 -27.71
CA ARG A 336 14.95 -24.00 -27.43
C ARG A 336 14.54 -23.40 -26.06
N TYR A 337 13.55 -23.99 -25.38
CA TYR A 337 13.08 -23.50 -24.09
C TYR A 337 13.53 -24.41 -22.93
N PRO A 338 13.60 -23.86 -21.71
CA PRO A 338 13.81 -24.69 -20.53
C PRO A 338 12.61 -25.62 -20.31
N PRO A 339 12.82 -26.93 -20.19
CA PRO A 339 11.72 -27.88 -20.01
C PRO A 339 10.93 -27.58 -18.73
N GLY A 340 9.59 -27.61 -18.81
CA GLY A 340 8.67 -27.29 -17.71
C GLY A 340 8.58 -25.81 -17.36
N ARG A 341 9.33 -24.94 -18.03
CA ARG A 341 9.29 -23.47 -17.86
C ARG A 341 8.97 -22.75 -19.17
N GLU A 342 7.97 -23.24 -19.85
CA GLU A 342 7.40 -22.64 -21.05
C GLU A 342 6.06 -21.99 -20.75
N ALA A 343 5.64 -21.07 -21.60
CA ALA A 343 4.33 -20.45 -21.50
C ALA A 343 3.76 -20.17 -22.88
N THR A 344 2.70 -20.90 -23.23
CA THR A 344 1.88 -20.65 -24.41
C THR A 344 1.05 -19.38 -24.22
N LEU A 345 0.66 -18.76 -25.31
CA LEU A 345 -0.30 -17.65 -25.34
C LEU A 345 -1.27 -17.85 -26.49
N ASP A 346 -2.54 -17.90 -26.17
CA ASP A 346 -3.62 -17.96 -27.17
C ASP A 346 -4.76 -17.02 -26.81
N TRP A 347 -5.24 -16.23 -27.80
CA TRP A 347 -6.21 -15.17 -27.54
C TRP A 347 -7.55 -15.72 -27.05
N GLY A 348 -7.88 -15.30 -25.81
CA GLY A 348 -9.15 -15.69 -25.18
C GLY A 348 -9.19 -17.12 -24.64
N ALA A 349 -8.12 -17.91 -24.84
CA ALA A 349 -8.06 -19.31 -24.39
C ALA A 349 -6.96 -19.57 -23.37
N ILE A 350 -5.73 -19.05 -23.61
CA ILE A 350 -4.56 -19.29 -22.74
C ILE A 350 -3.90 -17.95 -22.44
N ASP A 351 -3.91 -17.55 -21.20
CA ASP A 351 -3.27 -16.32 -20.71
C ASP A 351 -2.02 -16.62 -19.86
N GLN A 352 -1.22 -15.61 -19.66
CA GLN A 352 -0.20 -15.56 -18.63
C GLN A 352 -0.49 -14.42 -17.68
N ARG A 353 -0.69 -14.76 -16.38
CA ARG A 353 -1.06 -13.78 -15.36
C ARG A 353 -0.05 -13.74 -14.23
N ILE A 354 0.43 -12.55 -13.94
CA ILE A 354 1.47 -12.29 -12.93
C ILE A 354 0.92 -11.28 -11.94
N LYS A 355 1.03 -11.57 -10.64
CA LYS A 355 0.64 -10.64 -9.57
C LYS A 355 1.86 -9.90 -9.06
N ASN A 356 1.75 -8.59 -8.90
CA ASN A 356 2.71 -7.82 -8.13
C ASN A 356 2.34 -7.90 -6.65
N ASP A 357 3.10 -8.66 -5.88
CA ASP A 357 2.94 -8.87 -4.43
C ASP A 357 3.82 -7.93 -3.60
N THR A 358 4.46 -6.94 -4.25
CA THR A 358 5.35 -5.97 -3.61
C THR A 358 4.63 -4.63 -3.36
N ASP A 359 5.24 -3.76 -2.59
CA ASP A 359 4.79 -2.40 -2.30
C ASP A 359 5.23 -1.37 -3.35
N ALA A 360 6.09 -1.78 -4.30
CA ALA A 360 6.55 -0.95 -5.40
C ALA A 360 5.89 -1.33 -6.74
N PRO A 361 5.80 -0.42 -7.72
CA PRO A 361 5.41 -0.80 -9.07
C PRO A 361 6.43 -1.76 -9.69
N VAL A 362 5.95 -2.71 -10.47
CA VAL A 362 6.81 -3.57 -11.31
C VAL A 362 6.72 -3.09 -12.76
N VAL A 363 7.86 -2.77 -13.36
CA VAL A 363 7.96 -2.31 -14.74
C VAL A 363 8.54 -3.42 -15.61
N ILE A 364 7.84 -3.77 -16.69
CA ILE A 364 8.30 -4.75 -17.69
C ILE A 364 9.12 -4.01 -18.75
N ARG A 365 10.38 -4.40 -18.91
CA ARG A 365 11.22 -3.92 -19.99
C ARG A 365 11.55 -5.07 -20.94
N ALA A 366 11.48 -4.82 -22.23
CA ALA A 366 11.80 -5.80 -23.27
C ALA A 366 12.75 -5.21 -24.28
N SER A 367 13.79 -5.96 -24.62
CA SER A 367 14.69 -5.67 -25.73
C SER A 367 14.86 -6.89 -26.62
N TYR A 368 15.23 -6.67 -27.86
CA TYR A 368 15.36 -7.76 -28.84
C TYR A 368 16.44 -7.47 -29.86
N THR A 369 16.98 -8.53 -30.40
CA THR A 369 17.88 -8.54 -31.59
C THR A 369 17.23 -9.34 -32.71
N GLY A 370 17.92 -9.56 -33.80
CA GLY A 370 17.46 -10.46 -34.89
C GLY A 370 17.37 -11.93 -34.47
N THR A 371 17.93 -12.32 -33.32
CA THR A 371 18.03 -13.72 -32.87
C THR A 371 17.70 -13.94 -31.41
N SER A 372 17.40 -12.90 -30.64
CA SER A 372 17.11 -12.99 -29.21
C SER A 372 15.99 -12.05 -28.77
N LEU A 373 15.37 -12.41 -27.67
CA LEU A 373 14.42 -11.60 -26.91
C LEU A 373 14.82 -11.65 -25.43
N THR A 374 14.99 -10.49 -24.81
CA THR A 374 15.23 -10.35 -23.37
C THR A 374 14.08 -9.60 -22.72
N VAL A 375 13.55 -10.15 -21.64
CA VAL A 375 12.59 -9.47 -20.77
C VAL A 375 13.20 -9.30 -19.39
N ALA A 376 13.09 -8.10 -18.83
CA ALA A 376 13.50 -7.77 -17.48
C ALA A 376 12.36 -7.13 -16.71
N LEU A 377 12.24 -7.49 -15.44
CA LEU A 377 11.30 -6.92 -14.49
C LEU A 377 12.09 -6.04 -13.52
N TYR A 378 11.70 -4.79 -13.45
CA TYR A 378 12.21 -3.84 -12.46
C TYR A 378 11.13 -3.57 -11.42
N GLY A 379 11.50 -3.62 -10.15
CA GLY A 379 10.60 -3.42 -9.01
C GLY A 379 11.42 -3.15 -7.76
N HIS A 380 10.83 -3.43 -6.60
CA HIS A 380 11.52 -3.42 -5.32
C HIS A 380 11.15 -4.69 -4.54
N THR A 381 12.10 -5.56 -4.30
CA THR A 381 11.90 -6.83 -3.55
C THR A 381 12.92 -6.98 -2.43
N GLY A 382 13.67 -5.93 -2.12
CA GLY A 382 14.74 -5.95 -1.11
C GLY A 382 15.84 -6.94 -1.47
N ASP A 383 16.11 -7.88 -0.60
CA ASP A 383 17.13 -8.92 -0.74
C ASP A 383 16.58 -10.26 -1.26
N ARG A 384 15.37 -10.25 -1.88
CA ARG A 384 14.74 -11.45 -2.43
C ARG A 384 15.71 -12.21 -3.34
N LYS A 385 15.81 -13.50 -3.10
CA LYS A 385 16.58 -14.45 -3.93
C LYS A 385 15.70 -15.60 -4.33
N VAL A 386 15.78 -16.01 -5.58
CA VAL A 386 15.10 -17.19 -6.11
C VAL A 386 16.11 -18.24 -6.49
N VAL A 387 15.84 -19.49 -6.14
CA VAL A 387 16.60 -20.67 -6.56
C VAL A 387 15.65 -21.61 -7.25
N SER A 388 15.94 -21.97 -8.50
CA SER A 388 15.15 -22.87 -9.31
C SER A 388 15.90 -24.19 -9.53
N SER A 389 15.16 -25.29 -9.49
CA SER A 389 15.67 -26.65 -9.75
C SER A 389 14.71 -27.43 -10.64
N THR A 390 15.23 -28.09 -11.66
CA THR A 390 14.49 -28.97 -12.58
C THR A 390 14.79 -30.42 -12.24
N GLY A 391 13.76 -31.21 -12.05
CA GLY A 391 13.87 -32.64 -11.81
C GLY A 391 14.24 -33.44 -13.07
N PRO A 392 14.42 -34.75 -12.94
CA PRO A 392 14.67 -35.62 -14.07
C PRO A 392 13.47 -35.69 -15.01
N ARG A 393 13.72 -35.99 -16.28
CA ARG A 393 12.68 -36.35 -17.24
C ARG A 393 12.24 -37.77 -16.97
N HIS A 394 10.94 -37.99 -16.89
CA HIS A 394 10.33 -39.32 -16.77
C HIS A 394 9.64 -39.64 -18.10
N PRO A 395 10.18 -40.57 -18.91
CA PRO A 395 9.56 -40.96 -20.18
C PRO A 395 8.10 -41.42 -19.98
N THR A 396 7.26 -41.03 -20.94
CA THR A 396 5.86 -41.52 -21.03
C THR A 396 5.77 -42.56 -22.17
N GLY A 397 4.62 -43.20 -22.34
CA GLY A 397 4.44 -44.16 -23.44
C GLY A 397 4.38 -43.55 -24.84
N ALA A 398 4.32 -42.21 -24.98
CA ALA A 398 4.32 -41.51 -26.25
C ALA A 398 5.77 -41.34 -26.76
N GLU A 399 5.96 -41.40 -28.09
CA GLU A 399 7.26 -41.19 -28.71
C GLU A 399 7.82 -39.81 -28.40
N GLY A 400 8.98 -39.75 -27.73
CA GLY A 400 9.60 -38.51 -27.28
C GLY A 400 8.88 -37.82 -26.12
N GLY A 401 7.76 -38.40 -25.63
CA GLY A 401 7.00 -37.82 -24.51
C GLY A 401 7.70 -38.02 -23.17
N PHE A 402 7.57 -37.06 -22.28
CA PHE A 402 8.07 -37.14 -20.91
C PHE A 402 7.33 -36.22 -19.97
N SER A 403 7.29 -36.59 -18.70
CA SER A 403 6.89 -35.68 -17.62
C SER A 403 8.09 -35.09 -16.90
N ILE A 404 7.89 -33.92 -16.31
CA ILE A 404 8.94 -33.18 -15.61
C ILE A 404 8.35 -32.32 -14.51
N SER A 405 9.15 -32.10 -13.46
CA SER A 405 8.82 -31.17 -12.37
C SER A 405 9.88 -30.09 -12.28
N VAL A 406 9.45 -28.87 -12.08
CA VAL A 406 10.32 -27.71 -11.84
C VAL A 406 9.90 -27.04 -10.54
N THR A 407 10.85 -26.84 -9.64
CA THR A 407 10.62 -26.19 -8.35
C THR A 407 11.39 -24.89 -8.26
N ARG A 408 10.78 -23.85 -7.72
CA ARG A 408 11.50 -22.66 -7.23
C ARG A 408 11.30 -22.51 -5.74
N LYS A 409 12.33 -22.01 -5.06
CA LYS A 409 12.28 -21.53 -3.69
C LYS A 409 12.58 -20.04 -3.69
N VAL A 410 11.71 -19.28 -3.05
CA VAL A 410 11.86 -17.83 -2.87
C VAL A 410 12.36 -17.58 -1.45
N TYR A 411 13.40 -16.77 -1.33
CA TYR A 411 14.04 -16.44 -0.06
C TYR A 411 13.93 -14.94 0.21
N ALA A 412 13.75 -14.56 1.49
CA ALA A 412 14.05 -13.26 2.04
C ALA A 412 15.22 -13.44 3.01
N GLY A 413 16.40 -12.92 2.66
CA GLY A 413 17.64 -13.28 3.34
C GLY A 413 17.94 -14.76 3.26
N SER A 414 18.04 -15.43 4.42
CA SER A 414 18.23 -16.88 4.53
C SER A 414 16.92 -17.68 4.66
N LYS A 415 15.78 -17.03 4.87
CA LYS A 415 14.48 -17.68 5.13
C LYS A 415 13.77 -17.96 3.81
N VAL A 416 13.26 -19.20 3.63
CA VAL A 416 12.33 -19.56 2.56
C VAL A 416 10.98 -18.93 2.86
N THR A 417 10.46 -18.12 1.95
CA THR A 417 9.17 -17.43 2.05
C THR A 417 8.12 -18.02 1.12
N GLY A 418 8.55 -18.74 0.07
CA GLY A 418 7.67 -19.40 -0.87
C GLY A 418 8.35 -20.58 -1.56
N THR A 419 7.54 -21.55 -1.95
CA THR A 419 7.97 -22.67 -2.80
C THR A 419 6.85 -22.98 -3.78
N ASP A 420 7.18 -22.97 -5.07
CA ASP A 420 6.27 -23.36 -6.14
C ASP A 420 6.84 -24.57 -6.88
N THR A 421 6.00 -25.52 -7.21
CA THR A 421 6.36 -26.68 -8.02
C THR A 421 5.38 -26.82 -9.19
N LEU A 422 5.92 -26.84 -10.38
CA LEU A 422 5.20 -27.07 -11.63
C LEU A 422 5.41 -28.52 -12.06
N HIS A 423 4.35 -29.17 -12.49
CA HIS A 423 4.38 -30.49 -13.10
C HIS A 423 3.81 -30.39 -14.52
N TRP A 424 4.51 -30.92 -15.49
CA TRP A 424 4.03 -30.93 -16.85
C TRP A 424 4.38 -32.24 -17.56
N THR A 425 3.52 -32.62 -18.50
CA THR A 425 3.74 -33.80 -19.36
C THR A 425 3.68 -33.37 -20.81
N TYR A 426 4.75 -33.63 -21.52
CA TYR A 426 4.85 -33.41 -22.96
C TYR A 426 4.44 -34.68 -23.71
N THR A 427 3.63 -34.51 -24.75
CA THR A 427 3.16 -35.62 -25.58
C THR A 427 4.15 -36.02 -26.68
N GLY A 428 5.21 -35.25 -26.86
CA GLY A 428 6.26 -35.47 -27.85
C GLY A 428 7.26 -34.33 -27.90
N LEU A 429 8.14 -34.36 -28.95
CA LEU A 429 9.08 -33.29 -29.29
C LEU A 429 8.53 -32.47 -30.45
N ASP A 430 9.01 -31.21 -30.61
CA ASP A 430 8.76 -30.34 -31.77
C ASP A 430 9.62 -30.73 -32.99
#